data_c216f6491a29985ab6d37f710a64efa3
#
_entry.id   c216f6491a29985ab6d37f710a64efa3
#
_cell.length_a   1.000
_cell.length_b   1.000
_cell.length_c   1.000
_cell.angle_alpha   90.00
_cell.angle_beta   90.00
_cell.angle_gamma   90.00
#
_symmetry.space_group_name_H-M   'P 1'
#
loop_
_entity.id
_entity.type
_entity.pdbx_description
1 polymer ?
#
loop_
_entity_poly.entity_id
_entity_poly.type
_entity_poly.pdbx_seq_one_letter_code
_entity_poly.pdbx_strand_id
1 'polypeptide(L)'
;KCITCGAPLGKAVPAPAPPAMPAAPAGQPGGLGVLPLILLAAVILIGVFFMIGRRSSDVAGQIADYGWRRSIAIQALVPVTREGWLDQLPAGVEVVSCQKQVYQTVDQPVPGSQEICGTPYVVDTGTGLGQVKQDCQYQVYADYCQYRTLAWVMAPPLILEGRDLNPRWPAATLAENQRAGGQSEDYYVVFRANDREYTYSTRNMNEYLQLAQGGQWMLTINGFGQITDIRPG
;
A
#
# COMPACT_ATOMS: atom_id res chain seq x y z
N LYS A 1 -5.30 -68.45 35.57
CA LYS A 1 -3.96 -68.86 34.96
C LYS A 1 -4.23 -69.16 33.47
N CYS A 2 -3.45 -68.60 32.60
CA CYS A 2 -3.46 -69.00 31.17
C CYS A 2 -3.09 -70.43 31.02
N ILE A 3 -3.89 -71.23 30.29
CA ILE A 3 -3.68 -72.73 30.16
C ILE A 3 -2.41 -73.03 29.33
N THR A 4 -1.91 -72.06 28.53
CA THR A 4 -0.77 -72.28 27.63
C THR A 4 0.55 -71.77 28.19
N CYS A 5 0.58 -70.72 29.03
CA CYS A 5 1.82 -70.11 29.54
C CYS A 5 1.88 -69.94 31.06
N GLY A 6 0.87 -70.40 31.84
CA GLY A 6 0.85 -70.37 33.29
C GLY A 6 0.80 -68.98 33.98
N ALA A 7 0.74 -67.92 33.25
CA ALA A 7 0.74 -66.57 33.80
C ALA A 7 -0.55 -66.30 34.57
N PRO A 8 -0.49 -65.62 35.75
CA PRO A 8 -1.70 -65.19 36.48
C PRO A 8 -2.45 -64.18 35.73
N LEU A 9 -3.74 -64.39 35.47
CA LEU A 9 -4.66 -63.35 34.97
C LEU A 9 -4.81 -62.30 36.06
N GLY A 10 -4.18 -61.14 35.91
CA GLY A 10 -4.35 -60.02 36.78
C GLY A 10 -5.83 -59.53 36.72
N LYS A 11 -6.37 -59.14 37.90
CA LYS A 11 -7.71 -58.44 37.93
C LYS A 11 -7.70 -57.33 36.94
N ALA A 12 -8.77 -57.25 36.10
CA ALA A 12 -8.98 -56.13 35.20
C ALA A 12 -8.96 -54.83 35.98
N VAL A 13 -7.96 -54.00 35.69
CA VAL A 13 -7.95 -52.61 36.15
C VAL A 13 -9.03 -51.90 35.36
N PRO A 14 -9.98 -51.18 35.98
CA PRO A 14 -10.95 -50.41 35.24
C PRO A 14 -10.19 -49.42 34.33
N ALA A 15 -10.56 -49.37 33.07
CA ALA A 15 -9.99 -48.41 32.14
C ALA A 15 -10.23 -46.97 32.70
N PRO A 16 -9.22 -46.10 32.68
CA PRO A 16 -9.40 -44.72 33.05
C PRO A 16 -10.53 -44.12 32.19
N ALA A 17 -11.48 -43.45 32.84
CA ALA A 17 -12.56 -42.74 32.14
C ALA A 17 -11.95 -41.78 31.14
N PRO A 18 -12.51 -41.64 29.91
CA PRO A 18 -12.01 -40.66 28.96
C PRO A 18 -12.06 -39.29 29.61
N PRO A 19 -11.06 -38.43 29.34
CA PRO A 19 -11.06 -37.07 29.87
C PRO A 19 -12.36 -36.40 29.44
N ALA A 20 -13.07 -35.79 30.40
CA ALA A 20 -14.28 -35.02 30.15
C ALA A 20 -13.95 -33.95 29.12
N MET A 21 -14.62 -33.97 27.96
CA MET A 21 -14.53 -32.88 27.02
C MET A 21 -14.90 -31.58 27.73
N PRO A 22 -14.08 -30.52 27.60
CA PRO A 22 -14.46 -29.23 28.17
C PRO A 22 -15.85 -28.87 27.62
N ALA A 23 -16.77 -28.60 28.54
CA ALA A 23 -18.11 -28.13 28.20
C ALA A 23 -17.96 -26.92 27.24
N ALA A 24 -18.63 -26.97 26.10
CA ALA A 24 -18.72 -25.84 25.21
C ALA A 24 -19.14 -24.61 26.05
N PRO A 25 -18.49 -23.45 25.90
CA PRO A 25 -18.88 -22.27 26.61
C PRO A 25 -20.33 -22.00 26.30
N ALA A 26 -21.16 -21.93 27.36
CA ALA A 26 -22.56 -21.56 27.27
C ALA A 26 -22.64 -20.25 26.48
N GLY A 27 -23.37 -20.27 25.36
CA GLY A 27 -23.52 -19.10 24.49
C GLY A 27 -23.98 -17.94 25.36
N GLN A 28 -23.18 -16.90 25.47
CA GLN A 28 -23.59 -15.65 26.07
C GLN A 28 -24.79 -15.15 25.27
N PRO A 29 -25.88 -14.71 25.98
CA PRO A 29 -27.01 -14.11 25.29
C PRO A 29 -26.47 -12.94 24.51
N GLY A 30 -26.73 -12.95 23.18
CA GLY A 30 -26.24 -11.94 22.25
C GLY A 30 -26.70 -10.54 22.70
N GLY A 31 -25.88 -9.86 23.48
CA GLY A 31 -25.97 -8.42 23.61
C GLY A 31 -25.85 -7.85 22.21
N LEU A 32 -26.75 -6.95 21.84
CA LEU A 32 -26.66 -6.16 20.63
C LEU A 32 -25.23 -5.60 20.58
N GLY A 33 -24.37 -6.27 19.79
CA GLY A 33 -22.96 -5.95 19.78
C GLY A 33 -22.77 -4.48 19.46
N VAL A 34 -21.75 -3.84 20.04
CA VAL A 34 -21.39 -2.42 19.77
C VAL A 34 -21.22 -2.12 18.28
N LEU A 35 -21.06 -3.16 17.46
CA LEU A 35 -20.87 -3.06 16.01
C LEU A 35 -22.00 -2.33 15.27
N PRO A 36 -23.31 -2.65 15.47
CA PRO A 36 -24.39 -1.90 14.80
C PRO A 36 -24.49 -0.45 15.26
N LEU A 37 -24.14 -0.15 16.53
CA LEU A 37 -24.09 1.22 17.04
C LEU A 37 -22.96 2.02 16.38
N ILE A 38 -21.79 1.41 16.17
CA ILE A 38 -20.64 2.02 15.49
C ILE A 38 -21.01 2.29 14.02
N LEU A 39 -21.65 1.33 13.34
CA LEU A 39 -22.10 1.49 11.97
C LEU A 39 -23.15 2.60 11.84
N LEU A 40 -24.11 2.67 12.75
CA LEU A 40 -25.11 3.73 12.76
C LEU A 40 -24.45 5.10 12.99
N ALA A 41 -23.53 5.22 13.95
CA ALA A 41 -22.79 6.44 14.20
C ALA A 41 -21.95 6.86 12.97
N ALA A 42 -21.32 5.92 12.28
CA ALA A 42 -20.57 6.19 11.05
C ALA A 42 -21.48 6.72 9.94
N VAL A 43 -22.66 6.12 9.74
CA VAL A 43 -23.65 6.57 8.75
C VAL A 43 -24.14 7.98 9.08
N ILE A 44 -24.42 8.28 10.34
CA ILE A 44 -24.83 9.62 10.79
C ILE A 44 -23.71 10.63 10.52
N LEU A 45 -22.45 10.32 10.87
CA LEU A 45 -21.31 11.18 10.65
C LEU A 45 -21.09 11.46 9.16
N ILE A 46 -21.19 10.43 8.32
CA ILE A 46 -21.14 10.57 6.85
C ILE A 46 -22.29 11.48 6.37
N GLY A 47 -23.49 11.27 6.84
CA GLY A 47 -24.65 12.10 6.50
C GLY A 47 -24.46 13.58 6.88
N VAL A 48 -23.98 13.83 8.10
CA VAL A 48 -23.65 15.18 8.58
C VAL A 48 -22.53 15.82 7.74
N PHE A 49 -21.48 15.04 7.43
CA PHE A 49 -20.38 15.48 6.57
C PHE A 49 -20.87 15.92 5.18
N PHE A 50 -21.75 15.10 4.57
CA PHE A 50 -22.37 15.46 3.29
C PHE A 50 -23.30 16.68 3.38
N MET A 51 -24.06 16.82 4.46
CA MET A 51 -24.91 17.99 4.66
C MET A 51 -24.10 19.29 4.81
N ILE A 52 -23.00 19.24 5.56
CA ILE A 52 -22.09 20.40 5.71
C ILE A 52 -21.46 20.75 4.35
N GLY A 53 -20.95 19.75 3.62
CA GLY A 53 -20.31 19.96 2.32
C GLY A 53 -21.23 20.56 1.25
N ARG A 54 -22.54 20.31 1.33
CA ARG A 54 -23.54 20.86 0.40
C ARG A 54 -23.97 22.28 0.72
N ARG A 55 -23.71 22.77 1.94
CA ARG A 55 -23.98 24.17 2.25
C ARG A 55 -22.96 25.04 1.52
N SER A 56 -23.42 25.92 0.66
CA SER A 56 -22.58 26.90 -0.01
C SER A 56 -23.10 28.30 0.29
N SER A 57 -22.20 29.27 0.33
CA SER A 57 -22.51 30.68 0.47
C SER A 57 -21.74 31.50 -0.56
N ASP A 58 -22.40 32.45 -1.16
CA ASP A 58 -21.76 33.39 -2.06
C ASP A 58 -21.28 34.59 -1.26
N VAL A 59 -20.01 34.94 -1.40
CA VAL A 59 -19.37 36.08 -0.71
C VAL A 59 -18.53 36.87 -1.69
N ALA A 60 -18.58 38.22 -1.55
CA ALA A 60 -17.70 39.09 -2.32
C ALA A 60 -16.26 38.98 -1.78
N GLY A 61 -15.33 38.69 -2.65
CA GLY A 61 -13.91 38.57 -2.35
C GLY A 61 -13.04 39.50 -3.13
N GLN A 62 -11.96 39.95 -2.52
CA GLN A 62 -10.91 40.75 -3.15
C GLN A 62 -9.59 39.95 -3.11
N ILE A 63 -8.76 40.14 -4.13
CA ILE A 63 -7.45 39.49 -4.17
C ILE A 63 -6.57 40.06 -3.07
N ALA A 64 -5.99 39.14 -2.25
CA ALA A 64 -5.02 39.44 -1.19
C ALA A 64 -3.59 39.07 -1.60
N ASP A 65 -3.42 37.94 -2.28
CA ASP A 65 -2.12 37.47 -2.77
C ASP A 65 -2.33 36.53 -3.96
N TYR A 66 -1.29 36.29 -4.73
CA TYR A 66 -1.25 35.31 -5.81
C TYR A 66 0.17 34.86 -6.09
N GLY A 67 0.31 33.72 -6.70
CA GLY A 67 1.62 33.24 -7.10
C GLY A 67 1.55 31.95 -7.92
N TRP A 68 2.70 31.58 -8.38
CA TRP A 68 2.86 30.41 -9.23
C TRP A 68 4.13 29.64 -8.86
N ARG A 69 4.10 28.36 -9.15
CA ARG A 69 5.22 27.45 -9.02
C ARG A 69 5.29 26.56 -10.24
N ARG A 70 6.47 26.49 -10.86
CA ARG A 70 6.75 25.58 -11.97
C ARG A 70 7.93 24.70 -11.62
N SER A 71 7.83 23.43 -11.92
CA SER A 71 8.89 22.48 -11.64
C SER A 71 9.13 21.53 -12.82
N ILE A 72 10.40 21.17 -13.00
CA ILE A 72 10.86 20.17 -13.95
C ILE A 72 11.45 19.04 -13.13
N ALA A 73 10.85 17.85 -13.21
CA ALA A 73 11.41 16.66 -12.58
C ALA A 73 12.74 16.32 -13.26
N ILE A 74 13.73 15.97 -12.47
CA ILE A 74 15.05 15.55 -12.97
C ILE A 74 15.26 14.09 -12.61
N GLN A 75 15.85 13.35 -13.54
CA GLN A 75 16.33 11.99 -13.32
C GLN A 75 17.84 11.97 -13.52
N ALA A 76 18.53 11.27 -12.63
CA ALA A 76 19.96 11.03 -12.75
C ALA A 76 20.23 9.54 -12.99
N LEU A 77 21.17 9.24 -13.90
CA LEU A 77 21.65 7.89 -14.14
C LEU A 77 22.73 7.59 -13.10
N VAL A 78 22.43 6.70 -12.17
CA VAL A 78 23.34 6.36 -11.08
C VAL A 78 23.46 4.85 -10.90
N PRO A 79 24.58 4.36 -10.32
CA PRO A 79 24.71 2.97 -9.93
C PRO A 79 23.70 2.62 -8.83
N VAL A 80 22.95 1.56 -9.04
CA VAL A 80 22.01 1.01 -8.04
C VAL A 80 22.30 -0.46 -7.83
N THR A 81 22.10 -0.93 -6.61
CA THR A 81 22.13 -2.36 -6.28
C THR A 81 20.72 -2.93 -6.43
N ARG A 82 20.60 -4.03 -7.13
CA ARG A 82 19.37 -4.79 -7.32
C ARG A 82 19.60 -6.25 -7.00
N GLU A 83 18.52 -6.98 -6.88
CA GLU A 83 18.53 -8.41 -6.63
C GLU A 83 17.73 -9.14 -7.70
N GLY A 84 18.13 -10.37 -7.99
CA GLY A 84 17.44 -11.21 -8.96
C GLY A 84 18.10 -12.58 -9.10
N TRP A 85 17.42 -13.48 -9.81
CA TRP A 85 17.94 -14.80 -10.12
C TRP A 85 19.07 -14.71 -11.12
N LEU A 86 20.15 -15.47 -10.91
CA LEU A 86 21.38 -15.39 -11.73
C LEU A 86 21.12 -15.59 -13.23
N ASP A 87 20.22 -16.49 -13.58
CA ASP A 87 19.83 -16.81 -14.95
C ASP A 87 18.94 -15.73 -15.62
N GLN A 88 18.39 -14.81 -14.83
CA GLN A 88 17.50 -13.73 -15.28
C GLN A 88 18.17 -12.36 -15.20
N LEU A 89 19.43 -12.27 -14.82
CA LEU A 89 20.12 -10.99 -14.74
C LEU A 89 20.33 -10.37 -16.13
N PRO A 90 20.23 -9.05 -16.25
CA PRO A 90 20.56 -8.36 -17.49
C PRO A 90 22.03 -8.59 -17.90
N ALA A 91 22.29 -8.65 -19.18
CA ALA A 91 23.67 -8.79 -19.67
C ALA A 91 24.53 -7.58 -19.25
N GLY A 92 25.78 -7.85 -18.88
CA GLY A 92 26.77 -6.81 -18.57
C GLY A 92 26.64 -6.15 -17.20
N VAL A 93 25.82 -6.70 -16.29
CA VAL A 93 25.76 -6.23 -14.90
C VAL A 93 26.93 -6.80 -14.06
N GLU A 94 27.35 -6.06 -13.04
CA GLU A 94 28.35 -6.50 -12.08
C GLU A 94 27.67 -7.27 -10.94
N VAL A 95 27.89 -8.58 -10.87
CA VAL A 95 27.41 -9.43 -9.76
C VAL A 95 28.26 -9.17 -8.52
N VAL A 96 27.64 -8.81 -7.41
CA VAL A 96 28.32 -8.51 -6.14
C VAL A 96 28.43 -9.75 -5.25
N SER A 97 27.31 -10.45 -5.05
CA SER A 97 27.23 -11.65 -4.23
C SER A 97 26.01 -12.49 -4.63
N CYS A 98 26.11 -13.81 -4.44
CA CYS A 98 24.99 -14.72 -4.65
C CYS A 98 24.81 -15.63 -3.45
N GLN A 99 23.57 -16.05 -3.21
CA GLN A 99 23.21 -17.06 -2.22
C GLN A 99 22.16 -18.01 -2.80
N LYS A 100 22.22 -19.25 -2.37
CA LYS A 100 21.20 -20.22 -2.78
C LYS A 100 19.89 -19.95 -2.06
N GLN A 101 18.83 -19.81 -2.83
CA GLN A 101 17.46 -19.63 -2.32
C GLN A 101 16.52 -20.61 -3.00
N VAL A 102 15.39 -20.91 -2.35
CA VAL A 102 14.35 -21.74 -2.95
C VAL A 102 13.74 -20.99 -4.13
N TYR A 103 14.00 -21.52 -5.32
CA TYR A 103 13.44 -20.98 -6.57
C TYR A 103 12.00 -21.41 -6.78
N GLN A 104 11.73 -22.70 -6.55
CA GLN A 104 10.38 -23.28 -6.65
C GLN A 104 10.26 -24.53 -5.77
N THR A 105 9.02 -24.85 -5.40
CA THR A 105 8.65 -26.10 -4.74
C THR A 105 7.73 -26.88 -5.67
N VAL A 106 8.02 -28.16 -5.88
CA VAL A 106 7.28 -29.06 -6.77
C VAL A 106 6.88 -30.34 -6.03
N ASP A 107 5.80 -30.99 -6.48
CA ASP A 107 5.27 -32.21 -5.84
C ASP A 107 5.95 -33.48 -6.34
N GLN A 108 6.78 -33.37 -7.39
CA GLN A 108 7.52 -34.51 -7.95
C GLN A 108 9.02 -34.24 -7.94
N PRO A 109 9.85 -35.26 -7.74
CA PRO A 109 11.30 -35.12 -7.74
C PRO A 109 11.80 -34.65 -9.12
N VAL A 110 12.60 -33.56 -9.13
CA VAL A 110 13.31 -33.10 -10.31
C VAL A 110 14.82 -33.13 -10.04
N PRO A 111 15.67 -33.25 -11.07
CA PRO A 111 17.12 -33.29 -10.88
C PRO A 111 17.62 -32.06 -10.11
N GLY A 112 18.38 -32.32 -9.02
CA GLY A 112 18.95 -31.25 -8.17
C GLY A 112 17.99 -30.71 -7.12
N SER A 113 16.76 -31.21 -6.99
CA SER A 113 15.83 -30.81 -5.91
C SER A 113 16.20 -31.48 -4.60
N GLN A 114 15.90 -30.78 -3.50
CA GLN A 114 15.99 -31.32 -2.13
C GLN A 114 14.60 -31.74 -1.68
N GLU A 115 14.49 -33.02 -1.22
CA GLU A 115 13.25 -33.53 -0.66
C GLU A 115 13.01 -32.96 0.75
N ILE A 116 11.82 -32.45 0.98
CA ILE A 116 11.35 -31.98 2.30
C ILE A 116 10.02 -32.65 2.59
N CYS A 117 10.03 -33.50 3.63
CA CYS A 117 8.84 -34.25 4.01
C CYS A 117 8.20 -33.67 5.27
N GLY A 118 6.87 -33.65 5.29
CA GLY A 118 6.06 -33.30 6.44
C GLY A 118 6.14 -34.37 7.56
N THR A 119 5.35 -34.18 8.62
CA THR A 119 5.25 -35.18 9.69
C THR A 119 4.51 -36.41 9.17
N PRO A 120 5.04 -37.65 9.41
CA PRO A 120 4.34 -38.88 9.07
C PRO A 120 2.98 -38.96 9.79
N TYR A 121 1.96 -39.45 9.10
CA TYR A 121 0.62 -39.64 9.65
C TYR A 121 0.09 -41.03 9.28
N VAL A 122 -0.83 -41.52 10.10
CA VAL A 122 -1.42 -42.87 9.90
C VAL A 122 -2.75 -42.71 9.20
N VAL A 123 -2.93 -43.44 8.10
CA VAL A 123 -4.21 -43.55 7.36
C VAL A 123 -4.81 -44.92 7.64
N ASP A 124 -6.05 -44.98 8.11
CA ASP A 124 -6.79 -46.21 8.26
C ASP A 124 -7.25 -46.68 6.84
N THR A 125 -6.85 -47.90 6.50
CA THR A 125 -7.19 -48.54 5.21
C THR A 125 -8.44 -49.39 5.28
N GLY A 126 -9.19 -49.39 6.42
CA GLY A 126 -10.42 -50.16 6.61
C GLY A 126 -10.19 -51.65 6.88
N THR A 127 -8.92 -52.10 6.99
CA THR A 127 -8.54 -53.48 7.26
C THR A 127 -8.14 -53.73 8.71
N GLY A 128 -8.25 -52.70 9.56
CA GLY A 128 -7.77 -52.70 10.95
C GLY A 128 -6.27 -52.53 11.12
N LEU A 129 -5.54 -52.30 10.02
CA LEU A 129 -4.10 -51.96 10.01
C LEU A 129 -3.95 -50.55 9.47
N GLY A 130 -3.31 -49.65 10.25
CA GLY A 130 -2.98 -48.30 9.79
C GLY A 130 -1.76 -48.32 8.87
N GLN A 131 -1.81 -47.59 7.76
CA GLN A 131 -0.67 -47.31 6.88
C GLN A 131 -0.05 -45.98 7.23
N VAL A 132 1.25 -45.94 7.50
CA VAL A 132 1.98 -44.68 7.68
C VAL A 132 2.19 -44.03 6.31
N LYS A 133 1.75 -42.78 6.16
CA LYS A 133 2.00 -41.96 5.00
C LYS A 133 2.75 -40.69 5.40
N GLN A 134 3.50 -40.16 4.47
CA GLN A 134 4.22 -38.92 4.63
C GLN A 134 4.18 -38.17 3.31
N ASP A 135 3.76 -36.93 3.35
CA ASP A 135 3.72 -36.06 2.18
C ASP A 135 5.05 -35.34 2.06
N CYS A 136 5.68 -35.45 0.91
CA CYS A 136 6.97 -34.84 0.62
C CYS A 136 6.82 -33.84 -0.53
N GLN A 137 7.57 -32.74 -0.45
CA GLN A 137 7.72 -31.74 -1.50
C GLN A 137 9.20 -31.64 -1.86
N TYR A 138 9.47 -31.16 -3.06
CA TYR A 138 10.84 -31.07 -3.57
C TYR A 138 11.15 -29.58 -3.84
N GLN A 139 12.17 -29.07 -3.15
CA GLN A 139 12.63 -27.70 -3.31
C GLN A 139 13.78 -27.64 -4.31
N VAL A 140 13.62 -26.81 -5.31
CA VAL A 140 14.66 -26.48 -6.28
C VAL A 140 15.33 -25.19 -5.84
N TYR A 141 16.66 -25.23 -5.70
CA TYR A 141 17.45 -24.05 -5.32
C TYR A 141 18.12 -23.46 -6.55
N ALA A 142 18.13 -22.14 -6.61
CA ALA A 142 18.89 -21.38 -7.59
C ALA A 142 19.70 -20.28 -6.91
N ASP A 143 20.65 -19.71 -7.63
CA ASP A 143 21.44 -18.58 -7.13
C ASP A 143 20.65 -17.29 -7.25
N TYR A 144 20.35 -16.65 -6.11
CA TYR A 144 19.76 -15.34 -6.01
C TYR A 144 20.85 -14.33 -5.68
N CYS A 145 21.07 -13.38 -6.56
CA CYS A 145 22.24 -12.53 -6.55
C CYS A 145 21.92 -11.07 -6.36
N GLN A 146 22.78 -10.37 -5.63
CA GLN A 146 22.88 -8.92 -5.66
C GLN A 146 23.79 -8.50 -6.81
N TYR A 147 23.36 -7.51 -7.59
CA TYR A 147 24.11 -6.99 -8.72
C TYR A 147 24.01 -5.47 -8.82
N ARG A 148 25.03 -4.85 -9.40
CA ARG A 148 25.06 -3.41 -9.69
C ARG A 148 24.68 -3.17 -11.14
N THR A 149 23.84 -2.19 -11.34
CA THR A 149 23.46 -1.69 -12.67
C THR A 149 23.25 -0.19 -12.63
N LEU A 150 23.22 0.44 -13.80
CA LEU A 150 22.83 1.85 -13.90
C LEU A 150 21.31 1.95 -14.02
N ALA A 151 20.71 2.85 -13.25
CA ALA A 151 19.31 3.14 -13.36
C ALA A 151 19.03 4.64 -13.25
N TRP A 152 17.99 5.07 -13.96
CA TRP A 152 17.45 6.41 -13.82
C TRP A 152 16.67 6.50 -12.51
N VAL A 153 17.13 7.34 -11.60
CA VAL A 153 16.46 7.63 -10.34
C VAL A 153 16.04 9.10 -10.27
N MET A 154 15.01 9.38 -9.47
CA MET A 154 14.58 10.76 -9.26
C MET A 154 15.67 11.52 -8.53
N ALA A 155 16.01 12.67 -9.08
CA ALA A 155 16.90 13.67 -8.49
C ALA A 155 16.08 14.89 -8.05
N PRO A 156 16.63 15.81 -7.26
CA PRO A 156 15.95 17.04 -6.89
C PRO A 156 15.43 17.79 -8.12
N PRO A 157 14.13 18.17 -8.16
CA PRO A 157 13.56 18.88 -9.29
C PRO A 157 14.11 20.31 -9.39
N LEU A 158 14.10 20.87 -10.58
CA LEU A 158 14.28 22.30 -10.77
C LEU A 158 12.96 22.99 -10.50
N ILE A 159 12.98 23.98 -9.61
CA ILE A 159 11.77 24.71 -9.19
C ILE A 159 12.01 26.20 -9.41
N LEU A 160 11.01 26.86 -9.96
CA LEU A 160 10.94 28.32 -10.03
C LEU A 160 9.56 28.76 -9.52
N GLU A 161 9.57 29.74 -8.65
CA GLU A 161 8.36 30.31 -8.04
C GLU A 161 8.36 31.82 -8.27
N GLY A 162 7.18 32.39 -8.34
CA GLY A 162 7.01 33.84 -8.46
C GLY A 162 5.67 34.32 -7.95
N ARG A 163 5.60 35.63 -7.68
CA ARG A 163 4.38 36.37 -7.30
C ARG A 163 4.11 37.48 -8.30
N ASP A 164 4.18 37.10 -9.57
CA ASP A 164 3.98 37.98 -10.69
C ASP A 164 3.04 37.34 -11.74
N LEU A 165 2.60 38.12 -12.70
CA LEU A 165 1.75 37.65 -13.79
C LEU A 165 2.55 37.10 -14.99
N ASN A 166 3.81 36.75 -14.79
CA ASN A 166 4.68 36.24 -15.84
C ASN A 166 5.29 34.86 -15.45
N PRO A 167 4.49 33.80 -15.35
CA PRO A 167 4.99 32.47 -15.03
C PRO A 167 5.99 31.98 -16.08
N ARG A 168 7.18 31.56 -15.64
CA ARG A 168 8.25 31.06 -16.49
C ARG A 168 8.80 29.75 -15.99
N TRP A 169 9.36 28.97 -16.89
CA TRP A 169 10.00 27.70 -16.53
C TRP A 169 11.40 27.94 -15.99
N PRO A 170 11.86 27.12 -15.03
CA PRO A 170 13.25 27.17 -14.61
C PRO A 170 14.19 26.80 -15.76
N ALA A 171 15.32 27.49 -15.84
CA ALA A 171 16.37 27.14 -16.79
C ALA A 171 16.95 25.77 -16.42
N ALA A 172 16.89 24.80 -17.35
CA ALA A 172 17.38 23.45 -17.14
C ALA A 172 18.81 23.31 -17.68
N THR A 173 19.80 23.52 -16.82
CA THR A 173 21.19 23.10 -17.11
C THR A 173 21.40 21.73 -16.50
N LEU A 174 21.46 20.70 -17.33
CA LEU A 174 21.57 19.29 -16.91
C LEU A 174 23.01 18.80 -17.09
N ALA A 175 23.46 17.95 -16.16
CA ALA A 175 24.70 17.21 -16.31
C ALA A 175 24.53 16.07 -17.34
N GLU A 176 25.65 15.52 -17.85
CA GLU A 176 25.63 14.45 -18.87
C GLU A 176 24.85 13.19 -18.41
N ASN A 177 24.88 12.92 -17.10
CA ASN A 177 24.16 11.80 -16.49
C ASN A 177 22.76 12.20 -16.00
N GLN A 178 22.22 13.33 -16.43
CA GLN A 178 20.88 13.82 -16.05
C GLN A 178 19.99 13.98 -17.28
N ARG A 179 18.70 13.81 -17.06
CA ARG A 179 17.67 14.12 -18.05
C ARG A 179 16.46 14.78 -17.40
N ALA A 180 15.78 15.65 -18.16
CA ALA A 180 14.51 16.21 -17.75
C ALA A 180 13.41 15.14 -17.82
N GLY A 181 12.57 15.12 -16.83
CA GLY A 181 11.36 14.31 -16.75
C GLY A 181 10.10 15.12 -16.98
N GLY A 182 9.03 14.82 -16.24
CA GLY A 182 7.77 15.52 -16.32
C GLY A 182 7.86 16.97 -15.82
N GLN A 183 7.00 17.80 -16.38
CA GLN A 183 6.81 19.18 -15.96
C GLN A 183 5.52 19.30 -15.16
N SER A 184 5.51 20.18 -14.14
CA SER A 184 4.33 20.49 -13.36
C SER A 184 4.25 21.99 -13.13
N GLU A 185 3.02 22.50 -13.16
CA GLU A 185 2.72 23.88 -12.90
C GLU A 185 1.53 23.98 -11.95
N ASP A 186 1.67 24.83 -10.97
CA ASP A 186 0.67 25.10 -9.96
C ASP A 186 0.56 26.62 -9.76
N TYR A 187 -0.66 27.13 -9.74
CA TYR A 187 -0.99 28.52 -9.57
C TYR A 187 -1.94 28.67 -8.41
N TYR A 188 -1.81 29.74 -7.64
CA TYR A 188 -2.74 30.04 -6.58
C TYR A 188 -3.13 31.52 -6.56
N VAL A 189 -4.36 31.77 -6.13
CA VAL A 189 -4.88 33.11 -5.85
C VAL A 189 -5.52 33.06 -4.47
N VAL A 190 -5.14 33.99 -3.61
CA VAL A 190 -5.71 34.15 -2.28
C VAL A 190 -6.72 35.28 -2.30
N PHE A 191 -7.94 34.99 -1.95
CA PHE A 191 -9.02 35.95 -1.84
C PHE A 191 -9.27 36.26 -0.37
N ARG A 192 -9.50 37.53 -0.06
CA ARG A 192 -9.98 37.98 1.24
C ARG A 192 -11.47 38.29 1.16
N ALA A 193 -12.27 37.64 1.98
CA ALA A 193 -13.71 37.84 2.09
C ALA A 193 -14.12 37.65 3.57
N ASN A 194 -14.93 38.58 4.13
CA ASN A 194 -15.41 38.54 5.50
C ASN A 194 -14.30 38.29 6.53
N ASP A 195 -13.18 39.01 6.44
CA ASP A 195 -11.99 38.92 7.29
C ASP A 195 -11.32 37.52 7.32
N ARG A 196 -11.59 36.70 6.31
CA ARG A 196 -10.96 35.40 6.10
C ARG A 196 -10.27 35.35 4.76
N GLU A 197 -9.23 34.52 4.70
CA GLU A 197 -8.52 34.24 3.45
C GLU A 197 -8.90 32.85 2.93
N TYR A 198 -9.13 32.78 1.62
CA TYR A 198 -9.51 31.58 0.89
C TYR A 198 -8.54 31.43 -0.27
N THR A 199 -7.88 30.28 -0.34
CA THR A 199 -6.93 29.99 -1.41
C THR A 199 -7.62 29.16 -2.49
N TYR A 200 -7.54 29.64 -3.71
CA TYR A 200 -7.91 28.90 -4.91
C TYR A 200 -6.64 28.46 -5.64
N SER A 201 -6.57 27.20 -6.03
CA SER A 201 -5.44 26.63 -6.76
C SER A 201 -5.90 26.05 -8.09
N THR A 202 -5.13 26.31 -9.14
CA THR A 202 -5.41 25.80 -10.49
C THR A 202 -4.10 25.42 -11.19
N ARG A 203 -4.20 24.59 -12.24
CA ARG A 203 -3.10 24.29 -13.17
C ARG A 203 -3.29 24.99 -14.52
N ASN A 204 -4.31 25.80 -14.63
CA ASN A 204 -4.60 26.56 -15.84
C ASN A 204 -4.00 27.97 -15.72
N MET A 205 -2.96 28.24 -16.49
CA MET A 205 -2.30 29.55 -16.51
C MET A 205 -3.26 30.68 -16.93
N ASN A 206 -4.12 30.43 -17.90
CA ASN A 206 -5.06 31.50 -18.38
C ASN A 206 -6.05 31.87 -17.29
N GLU A 207 -6.58 30.89 -16.56
CA GLU A 207 -7.45 31.11 -15.41
C GLU A 207 -6.74 31.90 -14.31
N TYR A 208 -5.50 31.50 -13.97
CA TYR A 208 -4.67 32.22 -13.02
C TYR A 208 -4.49 33.69 -13.44
N LEU A 209 -4.10 33.93 -14.68
CA LEU A 209 -3.88 35.30 -15.19
C LEU A 209 -5.15 36.10 -15.15
N GLN A 210 -6.29 35.53 -15.53
CA GLN A 210 -7.59 36.19 -15.47
C GLN A 210 -7.98 36.59 -14.04
N LEU A 211 -7.81 35.66 -13.10
CA LEU A 211 -8.13 35.90 -11.69
C LEU A 211 -7.17 36.92 -11.07
N ALA A 212 -5.86 36.76 -11.31
CA ALA A 212 -4.83 37.58 -10.67
C ALA A 212 -4.72 39.04 -11.23
N GLN A 213 -5.32 39.33 -12.37
CA GLN A 213 -5.34 40.71 -12.90
C GLN A 213 -6.14 41.70 -12.04
N GLY A 214 -6.84 41.21 -11.04
CA GLY A 214 -7.60 42.07 -10.12
C GLY A 214 -9.08 42.13 -10.44
N GLY A 215 -9.84 42.73 -9.54
CA GLY A 215 -11.29 42.86 -9.64
C GLY A 215 -12.00 42.46 -8.36
N GLN A 216 -13.30 42.66 -8.37
CA GLN A 216 -14.19 42.06 -7.37
C GLN A 216 -14.68 40.71 -7.92
N TRP A 217 -14.66 39.70 -7.05
CA TRP A 217 -15.05 38.38 -7.42
C TRP A 217 -16.14 37.87 -6.47
N MET A 218 -17.13 37.20 -7.01
CA MET A 218 -18.12 36.46 -6.22
C MET A 218 -17.63 35.03 -6.05
N LEU A 219 -17.35 34.66 -4.82
CA LEU A 219 -16.84 33.33 -4.45
C LEU A 219 -17.97 32.48 -3.90
N THR A 220 -18.18 31.30 -4.45
CA THR A 220 -19.05 30.30 -3.86
C THR A 220 -18.20 29.39 -2.97
N ILE A 221 -18.44 29.46 -1.64
CA ILE A 221 -17.66 28.74 -0.64
C ILE A 221 -18.52 27.63 -0.03
N ASN A 222 -18.02 26.39 -0.02
CA ASN A 222 -18.71 25.27 0.63
C ASN A 222 -18.58 25.31 2.15
N GLY A 223 -19.32 24.46 2.84
CA GLY A 223 -19.29 24.36 4.32
C GLY A 223 -17.95 23.96 4.91
N PHE A 224 -16.97 23.53 4.11
CA PHE A 224 -15.59 23.25 4.52
C PHE A 224 -14.63 24.43 4.30
N GLY A 225 -15.14 25.56 3.79
CA GLY A 225 -14.32 26.73 3.51
C GLY A 225 -13.52 26.63 2.20
N GLN A 226 -13.91 25.76 1.28
CA GLN A 226 -13.27 25.64 -0.02
C GLN A 226 -14.06 26.44 -1.06
N ILE A 227 -13.34 27.12 -1.94
CA ILE A 227 -13.93 27.81 -3.10
C ILE A 227 -14.34 26.72 -4.11
N THR A 228 -15.61 26.70 -4.48
CA THR A 228 -16.18 25.77 -5.47
C THR A 228 -16.50 26.42 -6.80
N ASP A 229 -16.70 27.75 -6.80
CA ASP A 229 -16.95 28.54 -8.01
C ASP A 229 -16.48 29.97 -7.82
N ILE A 230 -16.03 30.62 -8.91
CA ILE A 230 -15.56 32.01 -8.94
C ILE A 230 -16.18 32.69 -10.13
N ARG A 231 -16.86 33.80 -9.89
CA ARG A 231 -17.51 34.62 -10.93
C ARG A 231 -17.12 36.09 -10.81
N PRO A 232 -17.09 36.86 -11.89
CA PRO A 232 -16.95 38.30 -11.80
C PRO A 232 -18.05 38.91 -10.90
N GLY A 233 -17.65 39.80 -9.98
CA GLY A 233 -18.55 40.51 -9.06
C GLY A 233 -19.20 41.72 -9.64
#